data_3c046d05633957c4a99be445581240f1
#
_entry.id   3c046d05633957c4a99be445581240f1
#
_cell.length_a   1.000
_cell.length_b   1.000
_cell.length_c   1.000
_cell.angle_alpha   90.00
_cell.angle_beta   90.00
_cell.angle_gamma   90.00
#
_symmetry.space_group_name_H-M   'P 1'
#
loop_
_entity.id
_entity.type
_entity.pdbx_description
1 polymer ?
#
loop_
_entity_poly.entity_id
_entity_poly.type
_entity_poly.pdbx_seq_one_letter_code
_entity_poly.pdbx_strand_id
1 'polypeptide(L)'
;ALDMDASGPVEIEGHGDYPTSGLFTTATHIDVTFRYANGIPMRCFTSYSRGGNNSARFVGERGWLDIGYAKMSASDPKLLREMLAPNKRVQLALKSNNHYDDFFAAVRTRTPTVAGAETAHRTTTVCNLGTIAMALGRKLRWDLAKEEFVGDDMANRMRRRAMRSPWTLA
;
A
#
# COMPACT_ATOMS: atom_id res chain seq x y z
N ALA A 1 2.53 3.68 10.26
CA ALA A 1 3.19 2.89 11.31
C ALA A 1 4.71 2.89 11.17
N LEU A 2 5.21 2.90 9.93
CA LEU A 2 6.66 2.89 9.65
C LEU A 2 7.18 4.26 9.17
N ASP A 3 6.36 5.29 9.27
CA ASP A 3 6.65 6.67 8.80
C ASP A 3 7.05 6.71 7.31
N MET A 4 6.30 5.98 6.48
CA MET A 4 6.56 5.82 5.05
C MET A 4 5.59 6.61 4.16
N ASP A 5 4.76 7.49 4.74
CA ASP A 5 3.70 8.20 4.02
C ASP A 5 4.23 9.14 2.93
N ALA A 6 5.43 9.68 3.12
CA ALA A 6 6.13 10.51 2.13
C ALA A 6 7.13 9.72 1.27
N SER A 7 7.04 8.39 1.25
CA SER A 7 7.99 7.48 0.61
C SER A 7 7.27 6.49 -0.30
N GLY A 8 8.05 5.66 -0.98
CA GLY A 8 7.58 4.57 -1.83
C GLY A 8 8.66 3.52 -2.04
N PRO A 9 8.31 2.37 -2.62
CA PRO A 9 9.28 1.34 -2.96
C PRO A 9 10.19 1.79 -4.08
N VAL A 10 11.44 1.34 -4.05
CA VAL A 10 12.45 1.55 -5.11
C VAL A 10 12.64 0.32 -5.98
N GLU A 11 12.28 -0.86 -5.48
CA GLU A 11 12.27 -2.10 -6.25
C GLU A 11 10.95 -2.83 -6.02
N ILE A 12 10.44 -3.43 -7.09
CA ILE A 12 9.18 -4.17 -7.07
C ILE A 12 9.38 -5.46 -7.87
N GLU A 13 8.94 -6.58 -7.29
CA GLU A 13 8.95 -7.88 -7.94
C GLU A 13 7.69 -8.65 -7.53
N GLY A 14 7.02 -9.29 -8.46
CA GLY A 14 5.80 -10.00 -8.13
C GLY A 14 5.35 -10.99 -9.16
N HIS A 15 4.49 -11.90 -8.70
CA HIS A 15 3.80 -12.91 -9.50
C HIS A 15 2.30 -12.83 -9.23
N GLY A 16 1.51 -13.07 -10.26
CA GLY A 16 0.05 -13.16 -10.17
C GLY A 16 -0.49 -14.29 -11.00
N ASP A 17 -1.43 -15.06 -10.45
CA ASP A 17 -2.18 -16.08 -11.19
C ASP A 17 -3.39 -15.41 -11.83
N TYR A 18 -3.49 -15.49 -13.15
CA TYR A 18 -4.57 -14.88 -13.90
C TYR A 18 -5.55 -15.94 -14.40
N PRO A 19 -6.87 -15.67 -14.34
CA PRO A 19 -7.86 -16.61 -14.88
C PRO A 19 -7.71 -16.73 -16.40
N THR A 20 -7.85 -17.96 -16.90
CA THR A 20 -7.78 -18.26 -18.33
C THR A 20 -9.16 -18.26 -19.00
N SER A 21 -10.23 -18.08 -18.22
CA SER A 21 -11.62 -18.05 -18.66
C SER A 21 -12.48 -17.19 -17.76
N GLY A 22 -13.65 -16.78 -18.23
CA GLY A 22 -14.59 -15.93 -17.50
C GLY A 22 -14.50 -14.45 -17.87
N LEU A 23 -15.20 -13.61 -17.12
CA LEU A 23 -15.31 -12.16 -17.37
C LEU A 23 -14.22 -11.33 -16.68
N PHE A 24 -13.58 -11.88 -15.65
CA PHE A 24 -12.57 -11.17 -14.88
C PHE A 24 -11.17 -11.45 -15.41
N THR A 25 -10.37 -10.41 -15.53
CA THR A 25 -8.99 -10.46 -16.03
C THR A 25 -7.96 -10.07 -14.95
N THR A 26 -8.42 -9.83 -13.73
CA THR A 26 -7.54 -9.50 -12.60
C THR A 26 -6.92 -10.77 -12.01
N ALA A 27 -5.72 -10.64 -11.44
CA ALA A 27 -5.09 -11.76 -10.75
C ALA A 27 -5.96 -12.27 -9.60
N THR A 28 -6.13 -13.58 -9.52
CA THR A 28 -6.86 -14.27 -8.44
C THR A 28 -5.98 -14.54 -7.24
N HIS A 29 -4.69 -14.72 -7.47
CA HIS A 29 -3.67 -14.83 -6.43
C HIS A 29 -2.53 -13.89 -6.77
N ILE A 30 -2.01 -13.23 -5.77
CA ILE A 30 -0.91 -12.29 -5.91
C ILE A 30 0.18 -12.62 -4.87
N ASP A 31 1.42 -12.38 -5.25
CA ASP A 31 2.58 -12.36 -4.36
C ASP A 31 3.55 -11.31 -4.86
N VAL A 32 3.59 -10.18 -4.20
CA VAL A 32 4.39 -9.03 -4.60
C VAL A 32 5.28 -8.59 -3.44
N THR A 33 6.54 -8.44 -3.72
CA THR A 33 7.53 -7.89 -2.78
C THR A 33 7.96 -6.50 -3.24
N PHE A 34 7.86 -5.57 -2.34
CA PHE A 34 8.32 -4.19 -2.48
C PHE A 34 9.51 -3.98 -1.56
N ARG A 35 10.55 -3.32 -2.04
CA ARG A 35 11.70 -2.92 -1.23
C ARG A 35 11.82 -1.42 -1.20
N TYR A 36 11.85 -0.86 0.00
CA TYR A 36 12.02 0.57 0.23
C TYR A 36 13.51 0.94 0.28
N ALA A 37 13.83 2.22 0.06
CA ALA A 37 15.21 2.71 0.03
C ALA A 37 15.98 2.48 1.35
N ASN A 38 15.28 2.43 2.47
CA ASN A 38 15.86 2.10 3.79
C ASN A 38 16.05 0.58 4.01
N GLY A 39 15.81 -0.26 2.98
CA GLY A 39 15.97 -1.70 3.04
C GLY A 39 14.78 -2.47 3.60
N ILE A 40 13.73 -1.80 4.12
CA ILE A 40 12.54 -2.48 4.64
C ILE A 40 11.80 -3.17 3.48
N PRO A 41 11.57 -4.50 3.56
CA PRO A 41 10.71 -5.19 2.61
C PRO A 41 9.26 -5.12 3.05
N MET A 42 8.35 -4.99 2.08
CA MET A 42 6.92 -5.18 2.26
C MET A 42 6.45 -6.24 1.28
N ARG A 43 5.77 -7.28 1.77
CA ARG A 43 5.17 -8.32 0.94
C ARG A 43 3.66 -8.23 0.99
N CYS A 44 3.03 -8.20 -0.16
CA CYS A 44 1.58 -8.25 -0.31
C CYS A 44 1.21 -9.54 -1.04
N PHE A 45 0.40 -10.38 -0.40
CA PHE A 45 0.06 -11.68 -0.98
C PHE A 45 -1.37 -12.10 -0.62
N THR A 46 -1.96 -12.92 -1.49
CA THR A 46 -3.26 -13.56 -1.22
C THR A 46 -3.05 -14.77 -0.32
N SER A 47 -3.74 -14.80 0.81
CA SER A 47 -3.77 -15.97 1.69
C SER A 47 -4.74 -17.02 1.15
N TYR A 48 -4.29 -18.27 1.06
CA TYR A 48 -5.13 -19.41 0.63
C TYR A 48 -6.07 -19.92 1.73
N SER A 49 -5.98 -19.40 2.95
CA SER A 49 -6.86 -19.83 4.03
C SER A 49 -8.28 -19.32 3.80
N ARG A 50 -9.25 -20.24 3.75
CA ARG A 50 -10.69 -19.89 3.76
C ARG A 50 -10.98 -19.06 5.02
N GLY A 51 -11.51 -17.87 4.85
CA GLY A 51 -11.72 -16.92 5.94
C GLY A 51 -10.47 -16.10 6.27
N GLY A 52 -9.54 -15.94 5.33
CA GLY A 52 -8.37 -15.10 5.47
C GLY A 52 -8.77 -13.69 5.91
N ASN A 53 -8.31 -13.29 7.09
CA ASN A 53 -8.48 -11.93 7.54
C ASN A 53 -7.53 -11.05 6.75
N ASN A 54 -8.06 -9.96 6.19
CA ASN A 54 -7.21 -8.89 5.71
C ASN A 54 -6.45 -8.34 6.92
N SER A 55 -5.17 -8.61 6.99
CA SER A 55 -4.32 -8.16 8.09
C SER A 55 -2.98 -7.67 7.59
N ALA A 56 -2.35 -6.81 8.36
CA ALA A 56 -0.98 -6.38 8.17
C ALA A 56 -0.11 -6.97 9.29
N ARG A 57 0.94 -7.69 8.90
CA ARG A 57 1.92 -8.24 9.84
C ARG A 57 3.18 -7.39 9.85
N PHE A 58 3.54 -6.89 11.01
CA PHE A 58 4.78 -6.18 11.27
C PHE A 58 5.75 -7.13 11.96
N VAL A 59 6.91 -7.35 11.36
CA VAL A 59 7.96 -8.21 11.91
C VAL A 59 9.11 -7.34 12.39
N GLY A 60 9.47 -7.46 13.64
CA GLY A 60 10.56 -6.74 14.27
C GLY A 60 11.50 -7.68 15.02
N GLU A 61 12.54 -7.14 15.65
CA GLU A 61 13.54 -7.90 16.37
C GLU A 61 13.00 -8.70 17.57
N ARG A 62 11.95 -8.20 18.21
CA ARG A 62 11.33 -8.83 19.40
C ARG A 62 10.16 -9.77 19.07
N GLY A 63 9.82 -9.91 17.80
CA GLY A 63 8.71 -10.73 17.35
C GLY A 63 7.84 -10.03 16.30
N TRP A 64 6.61 -10.49 16.15
CA TRP A 64 5.68 -9.92 15.18
C TRP A 64 4.37 -9.48 15.84
N LEU A 65 3.76 -8.48 15.20
CA LEU A 65 2.38 -8.03 15.44
C LEU A 65 1.56 -8.23 14.17
N ASP A 66 0.38 -8.81 14.31
CA ASP A 66 -0.60 -8.98 13.23
C ASP A 66 -1.82 -8.13 13.57
N ILE A 67 -2.16 -7.20 12.68
CA ILE A 67 -3.23 -6.22 12.87
C ILE A 67 -4.27 -6.45 11.78
N GLY A 68 -5.38 -7.05 12.16
CA GLY A 68 -6.56 -7.24 11.30
C GLY A 68 -7.67 -6.25 11.63
N TYR A 69 -8.75 -6.34 10.87
CA TYR A 69 -9.88 -5.41 11.00
C TYR A 69 -10.56 -5.45 12.38
N ALA A 70 -10.66 -6.63 12.98
CA ALA A 70 -11.33 -6.82 14.26
C ALA A 70 -10.45 -7.51 15.33
N LYS A 71 -9.21 -7.84 15.00
CA LYS A 71 -8.35 -8.63 15.87
C LYS A 71 -6.91 -8.21 15.74
N MET A 72 -6.24 -8.11 16.87
CA MET A 72 -4.79 -7.96 16.96
C MET A 72 -4.20 -9.18 17.64
N SER A 73 -3.09 -9.68 17.13
CA SER A 73 -2.32 -10.78 17.71
C SER A 73 -0.82 -10.51 17.63
N ALA A 74 -0.04 -11.20 18.43
CA ALA A 74 1.42 -11.07 18.47
C ALA A 74 2.06 -12.43 18.70
N SER A 75 3.34 -12.53 18.35
CA SER A 75 4.18 -13.70 18.65
C SER A 75 4.32 -13.96 20.15
N ASP A 76 4.40 -12.90 20.94
CA ASP A 76 4.35 -12.93 22.41
C ASP A 76 3.18 -12.03 22.89
N PRO A 77 2.22 -12.56 23.67
CA PRO A 77 1.12 -11.77 24.21
C PRO A 77 1.56 -10.56 25.05
N LYS A 78 2.78 -10.57 25.59
CA LYS A 78 3.34 -9.42 26.31
C LYS A 78 3.48 -8.19 25.43
N LEU A 79 3.78 -8.36 24.14
CA LEU A 79 3.88 -7.24 23.17
C LEU A 79 2.58 -6.47 23.03
N LEU A 80 1.42 -7.12 23.16
CA LEU A 80 0.10 -6.48 23.12
C LEU A 80 -0.22 -5.68 24.37
N ARG A 81 0.43 -5.98 25.49
CA ARG A 81 0.21 -5.35 26.79
C ARG A 81 1.25 -4.28 27.12
N GLU A 82 2.29 -4.16 26.30
CA GLU A 82 3.34 -3.19 26.51
C GLU A 82 2.82 -1.77 26.32
N MET A 83 2.86 -1.01 27.39
CA MET A 83 2.48 0.40 27.39
C MET A 83 3.70 1.26 27.01
N LEU A 84 3.63 1.89 25.86
CA LEU A 84 4.64 2.88 25.48
C LEU A 84 4.57 4.09 26.43
N ALA A 85 5.73 4.60 26.81
CA ALA A 85 5.82 5.86 27.55
C ALA A 85 5.10 6.98 26.77
N PRO A 86 4.43 7.94 27.45
CA PRO A 86 3.63 8.97 26.78
C PRO A 86 4.37 9.72 25.66
N ASN A 87 5.66 9.99 25.85
CA ASN A 87 6.53 10.68 24.89
C ASN A 87 6.94 9.81 23.70
N LYS A 88 6.66 8.51 23.74
CA LYS A 88 6.91 7.55 22.63
C LYS A 88 5.63 7.14 21.91
N ARG A 89 4.48 7.64 22.34
CA ARG A 89 3.20 7.34 21.69
C ARG A 89 3.03 8.24 20.47
N VAL A 90 2.83 7.63 19.32
CA VAL A 90 2.40 8.36 18.13
C VAL A 90 0.90 8.57 18.24
N GLN A 91 0.50 9.83 18.35
CA GLN A 91 -0.91 10.20 18.34
C GLN A 91 -1.36 10.32 16.88
N LEU A 92 -2.18 9.39 16.45
CA LEU A 92 -2.81 9.48 15.14
C LEU A 92 -3.75 10.70 15.13
N ALA A 93 -3.70 11.47 14.05
CA ALA A 93 -4.51 12.68 13.90
C ALA A 93 -6.01 12.43 13.68
N LEU A 94 -6.49 11.22 13.95
CA LEU A 94 -7.89 10.83 13.85
C LEU A 94 -8.72 11.62 14.88
N LYS A 95 -9.33 12.71 14.43
CA LYS A 95 -10.27 13.51 15.21
C LYS A 95 -11.70 12.98 15.18
N SER A 96 -11.98 12.03 14.29
CA SER A 96 -13.31 11.43 14.11
C SER A 96 -13.20 9.97 13.70
N ASN A 97 -14.12 9.14 14.16
CA ASN A 97 -14.27 7.75 13.71
C ASN A 97 -15.03 7.64 12.38
N ASN A 98 -15.40 8.77 11.77
CA ASN A 98 -16.20 8.83 10.58
C ASN A 98 -15.50 9.67 9.49
N HIS A 99 -15.12 9.05 8.39
CA HIS A 99 -14.46 9.71 7.27
C HIS A 99 -15.34 10.78 6.59
N TYR A 100 -16.66 10.64 6.61
CA TYR A 100 -17.57 11.65 6.07
C TYR A 100 -17.55 12.92 6.90
N ASP A 101 -17.56 12.80 8.23
CA ASP A 101 -17.48 13.96 9.13
C ASP A 101 -16.14 14.69 8.97
N ASP A 102 -15.04 13.94 8.83
CA ASP A 102 -13.71 14.50 8.57
C ASP A 102 -13.70 15.28 7.25
N PHE A 103 -14.24 14.68 6.18
CA PHE A 103 -14.33 15.33 4.87
C PHE A 103 -15.18 16.61 4.93
N PHE A 104 -16.38 16.56 5.52
CA PHE A 104 -17.24 17.73 5.61
C PHE A 104 -16.65 18.82 6.53
N ALA A 105 -15.97 18.43 7.59
CA ALA A 105 -15.23 19.37 8.45
C ALA A 105 -14.13 20.06 7.65
N ALA A 106 -13.33 19.30 6.89
CA ALA A 106 -12.25 19.83 6.05
C ALA A 106 -12.77 20.80 4.98
N VAL A 107 -13.93 20.49 4.36
CA VAL A 107 -14.58 21.41 3.40
C VAL A 107 -14.94 22.74 4.05
N ARG A 108 -15.50 22.70 5.28
CA ARG A 108 -15.91 23.91 6.01
C ARG A 108 -14.73 24.72 6.55
N THR A 109 -13.73 24.04 7.09
CA THR A 109 -12.63 24.69 7.82
C THR A 109 -11.38 24.90 6.96
N ARG A 110 -11.35 24.31 5.76
CA ARG A 110 -10.17 24.29 4.86
C ARG A 110 -8.92 23.68 5.48
N THR A 111 -9.10 22.78 6.44
CA THR A 111 -8.02 22.02 7.05
C THR A 111 -7.78 20.72 6.27
N PRO A 112 -6.55 20.16 6.30
CA PRO A 112 -6.29 18.85 5.70
C PRO A 112 -7.14 17.75 6.32
N THR A 113 -7.58 16.81 5.49
CA THR A 113 -8.23 15.56 5.93
C THR A 113 -7.20 14.59 6.50
N VAL A 114 -7.65 13.63 7.29
CA VAL A 114 -6.81 12.55 7.84
C VAL A 114 -6.17 11.72 6.71
N ALA A 115 -6.94 11.47 5.64
CA ALA A 115 -6.45 10.79 4.43
C ALA A 115 -6.26 11.82 3.31
N GLY A 116 -5.17 12.57 3.36
CA GLY A 116 -4.84 13.58 2.38
C GLY A 116 -4.54 13.00 0.99
N ALA A 117 -4.69 13.83 -0.04
CA ALA A 117 -4.50 13.41 -1.45
C ALA A 117 -3.09 12.84 -1.71
N GLU A 118 -2.06 13.40 -1.11
CA GLU A 118 -0.68 12.91 -1.25
C GLU A 118 -0.53 11.48 -0.69
N THR A 119 -1.03 11.21 0.51
CA THR A 119 -1.00 9.88 1.11
C THR A 119 -1.79 8.88 0.27
N ALA A 120 -2.96 9.30 -0.23
CA ALA A 120 -3.79 8.46 -1.10
C ALA A 120 -3.08 8.16 -2.44
N HIS A 121 -2.44 9.15 -3.05
CA HIS A 121 -1.64 9.00 -4.26
C HIS A 121 -0.50 7.98 -4.05
N ARG A 122 0.29 8.14 -3.00
CA ARG A 122 1.40 7.22 -2.67
C ARG A 122 0.91 5.79 -2.46
N THR A 123 -0.14 5.61 -1.69
CA THR A 123 -0.72 4.29 -1.44
C THR A 123 -1.23 3.63 -2.72
N THR A 124 -1.95 4.38 -3.55
CA THR A 124 -2.45 3.90 -4.84
C THR A 124 -1.31 3.57 -5.81
N THR A 125 -0.26 4.39 -5.82
CA THR A 125 0.94 4.14 -6.62
C THR A 125 1.55 2.78 -6.28
N VAL A 126 1.74 2.45 -5.00
CA VAL A 126 2.27 1.14 -4.58
C VAL A 126 1.42 -0.01 -5.14
N CYS A 127 0.09 0.08 -5.07
CA CYS A 127 -0.80 -0.93 -5.63
C CYS A 127 -0.63 -1.10 -7.14
N ASN A 128 -0.53 0.02 -7.88
CA ASN A 128 -0.35 0.02 -9.33
C ASN A 128 1.02 -0.55 -9.74
N LEU A 129 2.09 -0.18 -9.02
CA LEU A 129 3.44 -0.72 -9.25
C LEU A 129 3.46 -2.24 -9.12
N GLY A 130 2.79 -2.78 -8.09
CA GLY A 130 2.63 -4.23 -7.92
C GLY A 130 1.90 -4.89 -9.08
N THR A 131 0.81 -4.28 -9.54
CA THR A 131 0.04 -4.79 -10.70
C THR A 131 0.90 -4.82 -11.97
N ILE A 132 1.69 -3.77 -12.22
CA ILE A 132 2.57 -3.71 -13.39
C ILE A 132 3.70 -4.76 -13.28
N ALA A 133 4.30 -4.92 -12.12
CA ALA A 133 5.36 -5.91 -11.90
C ALA A 133 4.85 -7.35 -12.13
N MET A 134 3.65 -7.68 -11.63
CA MET A 134 3.01 -8.98 -11.88
C MET A 134 2.72 -9.20 -13.36
N ALA A 135 2.18 -8.19 -14.04
CA ALA A 135 1.85 -8.29 -15.47
C ALA A 135 3.08 -8.49 -16.36
N LEU A 136 4.21 -7.91 -15.98
CA LEU A 136 5.48 -8.04 -16.71
C LEU A 136 6.34 -9.23 -16.27
N GLY A 137 6.04 -9.82 -15.11
CA GLY A 137 6.73 -11.01 -14.60
C GLY A 137 8.23 -10.82 -14.36
N ARG A 138 8.65 -9.62 -14.02
CA ARG A 138 10.05 -9.29 -13.75
C ARG A 138 10.23 -8.22 -12.69
N LYS A 139 11.42 -8.16 -12.10
CA LYS A 139 11.81 -7.10 -11.16
C LYS A 139 11.85 -5.76 -11.89
N LEU A 140 11.27 -4.75 -11.28
CA LEU A 140 11.23 -3.37 -11.75
C LEU A 140 11.90 -2.46 -10.73
N ARG A 141 12.48 -1.36 -11.21
CA ARG A 141 13.03 -0.29 -10.39
C ARG A 141 12.22 0.98 -10.60
N TRP A 142 11.90 1.65 -9.51
CA TRP A 142 11.08 2.85 -9.50
C TRP A 142 11.85 4.07 -9.01
N ASP A 143 11.79 5.15 -9.77
CA ASP A 143 12.26 6.48 -9.35
C ASP A 143 11.08 7.23 -8.72
N LEU A 144 11.14 7.39 -7.40
CA LEU A 144 10.07 8.02 -6.63
C LEU A 144 9.88 9.50 -6.96
N ALA A 145 10.97 10.21 -7.31
CA ALA A 145 10.93 11.65 -7.59
C ALA A 145 10.36 11.94 -8.97
N LYS A 146 10.71 11.11 -9.95
CA LYS A 146 10.23 11.24 -11.33
C LYS A 146 8.91 10.50 -11.57
N GLU A 147 8.55 9.63 -10.64
CA GLU A 147 7.41 8.71 -10.77
C GLU A 147 7.45 7.89 -12.07
N GLU A 148 8.61 7.29 -12.34
CA GLU A 148 8.82 6.48 -13.53
C GLU A 148 9.64 5.22 -13.23
N PHE A 149 9.47 4.20 -14.06
CA PHE A 149 10.33 3.01 -14.03
C PHE A 149 11.67 3.31 -14.67
N VAL A 150 12.74 2.99 -13.95
CA VAL A 150 14.10 3.26 -14.37
C VAL A 150 14.50 2.31 -15.51
N GLY A 151 14.70 2.87 -16.72
CA GLY A 151 15.18 2.11 -17.87
C GLY A 151 14.21 1.07 -18.41
N ASP A 152 12.90 1.21 -18.16
CA ASP A 152 11.88 0.26 -18.62
C ASP A 152 10.70 0.96 -19.31
N ASP A 153 10.81 1.14 -20.63
CA ASP A 153 9.79 1.82 -21.44
C ASP A 153 8.46 1.08 -21.49
N MET A 154 8.49 -0.26 -21.39
CA MET A 154 7.26 -1.05 -21.39
C MET A 154 6.49 -0.83 -20.09
N ALA A 155 7.16 -0.88 -18.95
CA ALA A 155 6.56 -0.58 -17.67
C ALA A 155 6.05 0.87 -17.62
N ASN A 156 6.82 1.82 -18.18
CA ASN A 156 6.42 3.22 -18.24
C ASN A 156 5.17 3.46 -19.09
N ARG A 157 4.97 2.72 -20.17
CA ARG A 157 3.74 2.78 -20.97
C ARG A 157 2.51 2.29 -20.18
N MET A 158 2.67 1.35 -19.25
CA MET A 158 1.57 0.83 -18.43
C MET A 158 1.09 1.79 -17.33
N ARG A 159 1.82 2.85 -17.03
CA ARG A 159 1.39 3.87 -16.06
C ARG A 159 0.16 4.67 -16.50
N ARG A 160 -0.11 4.69 -17.80
CA ARG A 160 -1.19 5.50 -18.37
C ARG A 160 -2.03 4.66 -19.32
N ARG A 161 -3.30 5.00 -19.39
CA ARG A 161 -4.21 4.52 -20.44
C ARG A 161 -4.34 5.60 -21.51
N ALA A 162 -4.52 5.19 -22.77
CA ALA A 162 -4.92 6.11 -23.82
C ALA A 162 -6.23 6.81 -23.43
N MET A 163 -6.24 8.13 -23.55
CA MET A 163 -7.44 8.92 -23.28
C MET A 163 -8.42 8.74 -24.43
N ARG A 164 -9.70 8.68 -24.10
CA ARG A 164 -10.77 8.66 -25.10
C ARG A 164 -10.91 10.05 -25.72
N SER A 165 -10.82 10.13 -27.03
CA SER A 165 -11.09 11.39 -27.75
C SER A 165 -12.48 11.95 -27.40
N PRO A 166 -12.64 13.28 -27.22
CA PRO A 166 -11.63 14.34 -27.40
C PRO A 166 -10.84 14.71 -26.12
N TRP A 167 -10.95 13.91 -25.08
CA TRP A 167 -10.39 14.23 -23.74
C TRP A 167 -8.89 14.02 -23.69
N THR A 168 -8.17 15.00 -23.16
CA THR A 168 -6.74 14.94 -22.87
C THR A 168 -6.48 15.50 -21.49
N LEU A 169 -5.45 14.98 -20.80
CA LEU A 169 -4.89 15.64 -19.62
C LEU A 169 -3.86 16.67 -20.13
N ALA A 170 -4.05 17.91 -19.67
CA ALA A 170 -3.11 18.98 -19.95
C ALA A 170 -1.80 18.76 -19.19
#